data_0151886a4694a6b642894ee267c7fb1f
#
_entry.id   0151886a4694a6b642894ee267c7fb1f
#
_cell.length_a   1.000
_cell.length_b   1.000
_cell.length_c   1.000
_cell.angle_alpha   90.00
_cell.angle_beta   90.00
_cell.angle_gamma   90.00
#
_symmetry.space_group_name_H-M   'P 1'
#
loop_
_entity.id
_entity.type
_entity.pdbx_description
1 polymer ?
#
loop_
_entity_poly.entity_id
_entity_poly.type
_entity_poly.pdbx_seq_one_letter_code
_entity_poly.pdbx_strand_id
1 'polypeptide(L)'
;MSLEPPITAEQSQAALSWLMRINQQPEQAESAAFKRWLLQAPAHRQAYAEAQALWRQTEAPAARLAAEEQASLQQYLDAMRRPARKPHWQRFAVAACLVLALGALAGWQPQHWLQDLRADYTSAEQVRQVTLADGSQLTLDADTAIDVDFNHGERRVRLLRGAAFFEVTHTGAPFLVDANDGQVRVLGTQFEVREQGEGAQVTVRSGRVAVTPAQGQPARELTANQQLAYATGTAGAVEAVDSDSRLAWRQGWLNYYQVPLGQVVEDLGRYYPGRIVLLDGELAQRKVSGSFPVAEPLQALDSLGKVLGFSRQTLLGRLTVLR
;
A
#
# COMPACT_ATOMS: atom_id res chain seq x y z
N MET A 1 7.66 -36.11 -11.83
CA MET A 1 7.48 -35.13 -10.74
C MET A 1 6.15 -34.45 -11.01
N SER A 2 5.09 -34.87 -10.31
CA SER A 2 3.76 -34.28 -10.46
C SER A 2 3.76 -32.94 -9.78
N LEU A 3 3.56 -31.86 -10.53
CA LEU A 3 3.33 -30.52 -9.99
C LEU A 3 1.99 -30.55 -9.27
N GLU A 4 2.01 -30.45 -7.94
CA GLU A 4 0.78 -30.26 -7.17
C GLU A 4 0.14 -28.92 -7.59
N PRO A 5 -1.19 -28.88 -7.73
CA PRO A 5 -1.89 -27.66 -8.16
C PRO A 5 -1.71 -26.55 -7.11
N PRO A 6 -1.58 -25.29 -7.52
CA PRO A 6 -1.38 -24.16 -6.61
C PRO A 6 -2.60 -24.02 -5.67
N ILE A 7 -2.32 -23.72 -4.40
CA ILE A 7 -3.34 -23.47 -3.37
C ILE A 7 -4.16 -22.25 -3.75
N THR A 8 -5.49 -22.36 -3.76
CA THR A 8 -6.39 -21.23 -4.02
C THR A 8 -6.56 -20.33 -2.79
N ALA A 9 -6.96 -19.07 -3.02
CA ALA A 9 -7.23 -18.12 -1.94
C ALA A 9 -8.33 -18.63 -0.98
N GLU A 10 -9.35 -19.31 -1.49
CA GLU A 10 -10.42 -19.90 -0.70
C GLU A 10 -9.90 -21.03 0.21
N GLN A 11 -9.00 -21.87 -0.29
CA GLN A 11 -8.40 -22.95 0.49
C GLN A 11 -7.52 -22.42 1.61
N SER A 12 -6.74 -21.34 1.34
CA SER A 12 -5.93 -20.67 2.36
C SER A 12 -6.80 -20.03 3.44
N GLN A 13 -7.90 -19.39 3.05
CA GLN A 13 -8.82 -18.76 3.98
C GLN A 13 -9.55 -19.80 4.86
N ALA A 14 -9.96 -20.92 4.27
CA ALA A 14 -10.53 -22.04 5.00
C ALA A 14 -9.53 -22.65 6.00
N ALA A 15 -8.27 -22.83 5.61
CA ALA A 15 -7.20 -23.31 6.47
C ALA A 15 -6.96 -22.43 7.69
N LEU A 16 -6.92 -21.10 7.48
CA LEU A 16 -6.81 -20.13 8.58
C LEU A 16 -8.01 -20.18 9.51
N SER A 17 -9.22 -20.30 8.97
CA SER A 17 -10.43 -20.38 9.80
C SER A 17 -10.46 -21.63 10.67
N TRP A 18 -9.98 -22.77 10.15
CA TRP A 18 -9.81 -23.99 10.93
C TRP A 18 -8.73 -23.87 11.99
N LEU A 19 -7.58 -23.26 11.66
CA LEU A 19 -6.50 -23.04 12.61
C LEU A 19 -6.96 -22.17 13.78
N MET A 20 -7.70 -21.08 13.52
CA MET A 20 -8.25 -20.23 14.57
C MET A 20 -9.26 -20.95 15.46
N ARG A 21 -10.16 -21.77 14.89
CA ARG A 21 -11.11 -22.56 15.66
C ARG A 21 -10.42 -23.58 16.56
N ILE A 22 -9.43 -24.29 16.03
CA ILE A 22 -8.68 -25.30 16.79
C ILE A 22 -7.87 -24.65 17.91
N ASN A 23 -7.33 -23.44 17.67
CA ASN A 23 -6.59 -22.70 18.71
C ASN A 23 -7.50 -22.18 19.83
N GLN A 24 -8.78 -21.90 19.52
CA GLN A 24 -9.78 -21.51 20.53
C GLN A 24 -10.40 -22.70 21.24
N GLN A 25 -10.57 -23.81 20.54
CA GLN A 25 -11.22 -25.06 21.01
C GLN A 25 -10.43 -26.27 20.50
N PRO A 26 -9.42 -26.73 21.25
CA PRO A 26 -8.54 -27.84 20.81
C PRO A 26 -9.28 -29.13 20.42
N GLU A 27 -10.44 -29.40 21.00
CA GLU A 27 -11.31 -30.53 20.65
C GLU A 27 -11.80 -30.48 19.20
N GLN A 28 -11.83 -29.34 18.55
CA GLN A 28 -12.22 -29.21 17.13
C GLN A 28 -11.21 -29.86 16.17
N ALA A 29 -9.98 -30.12 16.62
CA ALA A 29 -8.99 -30.88 15.84
C ALA A 29 -9.47 -32.34 15.60
N GLU A 30 -10.24 -32.91 16.52
CA GLU A 30 -10.79 -34.24 16.42
C GLU A 30 -12.16 -34.29 15.72
N SER A 31 -12.74 -33.15 15.38
CA SER A 31 -14.06 -33.05 14.78
C SER A 31 -14.14 -33.76 13.42
N ALA A 32 -15.26 -34.46 13.18
CA ALA A 32 -15.51 -35.08 11.89
C ALA A 32 -15.54 -34.10 10.72
N ALA A 33 -15.92 -32.85 10.97
CA ALA A 33 -15.96 -31.81 9.99
C ALA A 33 -14.55 -31.40 9.54
N PHE A 34 -13.62 -31.20 10.47
CA PHE A 34 -12.23 -30.89 10.17
C PHE A 34 -11.52 -32.03 9.45
N LYS A 35 -11.67 -33.26 9.94
CA LYS A 35 -11.08 -34.44 9.29
C LYS A 35 -11.60 -34.62 7.85
N ARG A 36 -12.90 -34.41 7.62
CA ARG A 36 -13.49 -34.46 6.29
C ARG A 36 -12.92 -33.40 5.37
N TRP A 37 -12.79 -32.16 5.86
CA TRP A 37 -12.21 -31.07 5.09
C TRP A 37 -10.77 -31.35 4.69
N LEU A 38 -9.94 -31.89 5.60
CA LEU A 38 -8.54 -32.25 5.30
C LEU A 38 -8.43 -33.37 4.24
N LEU A 39 -9.43 -34.26 4.17
CA LEU A 39 -9.45 -35.41 3.25
C LEU A 39 -10.02 -35.03 1.87
N GLN A 40 -10.73 -33.93 1.74
CA GLN A 40 -11.38 -33.53 0.47
C GLN A 40 -10.38 -33.24 -0.66
N ALA A 41 -9.22 -32.66 -0.35
CA ALA A 41 -8.18 -32.40 -1.35
C ALA A 41 -6.79 -32.37 -0.73
N PRO A 42 -5.74 -32.81 -1.43
CA PRO A 42 -4.35 -32.65 -0.99
C PRO A 42 -3.99 -31.19 -0.68
N ALA A 43 -4.51 -30.25 -1.47
CA ALA A 43 -4.31 -28.81 -1.31
C ALA A 43 -4.80 -28.27 0.05
N HIS A 44 -5.85 -28.88 0.67
CA HIS A 44 -6.32 -28.48 2.00
C HIS A 44 -5.31 -28.81 3.09
N ARG A 45 -4.66 -29.98 2.99
CA ARG A 45 -3.60 -30.39 3.93
C ARG A 45 -2.38 -29.47 3.82
N GLN A 46 -2.01 -29.12 2.60
CA GLN A 46 -0.89 -28.20 2.33
C GLN A 46 -1.20 -26.80 2.85
N ALA A 47 -2.38 -26.25 2.54
CA ALA A 47 -2.81 -24.94 3.03
C ALA A 47 -2.84 -24.90 4.57
N TYR A 48 -3.29 -25.98 5.22
CA TYR A 48 -3.31 -26.06 6.69
C TYR A 48 -1.90 -26.14 7.28
N ALA A 49 -0.99 -26.89 6.66
CA ALA A 49 0.41 -26.98 7.09
C ALA A 49 1.14 -25.65 6.94
N GLU A 50 0.88 -24.89 5.86
CA GLU A 50 1.42 -23.53 5.65
C GLU A 50 0.89 -22.55 6.71
N ALA A 51 -0.42 -22.61 7.00
CA ALA A 51 -1.02 -21.78 8.05
C ALA A 51 -0.44 -22.09 9.44
N GLN A 52 -0.18 -23.37 9.76
CA GLN A 52 0.47 -23.78 11.00
C GLN A 52 1.94 -23.34 11.07
N ALA A 53 2.66 -23.38 9.95
CA ALA A 53 4.05 -22.93 9.90
C ALA A 53 4.16 -21.42 10.15
N LEU A 54 3.27 -20.64 9.54
CA LEU A 54 3.16 -19.21 9.76
C LEU A 54 2.84 -18.87 11.22
N TRP A 55 1.88 -19.57 11.81
CA TRP A 55 1.49 -19.39 13.22
C TRP A 55 2.67 -19.60 14.17
N ARG A 56 3.42 -20.69 13.99
CA ARG A 56 4.61 -20.97 14.81
C ARG A 56 5.72 -19.94 14.67
N GLN A 57 5.86 -19.32 13.49
CA GLN A 57 6.84 -18.24 13.28
C GLN A 57 6.42 -16.92 13.96
N THR A 58 5.13 -16.69 14.16
CA THR A 58 4.62 -15.51 14.85
C THR A 58 4.54 -15.68 16.38
N GLU A 59 4.41 -16.89 16.87
CA GLU A 59 4.43 -17.17 18.33
C GLU A 59 5.79 -16.91 18.98
N ALA A 60 6.88 -17.24 18.32
CA ALA A 60 8.23 -17.09 18.88
C ALA A 60 8.67 -15.62 19.09
N PRO A 61 8.41 -14.67 18.15
CA PRO A 61 8.65 -13.25 18.39
C PRO A 61 7.66 -12.65 19.40
N ALA A 62 6.38 -13.03 19.36
CA ALA A 62 5.37 -12.54 20.28
C ALA A 62 5.65 -12.97 21.72
N ALA A 63 6.14 -14.19 21.94
CA ALA A 63 6.54 -14.68 23.25
C ALA A 63 7.78 -13.97 23.80
N ARG A 64 8.74 -13.58 22.94
CA ARG A 64 9.90 -12.80 23.34
C ARG A 64 9.55 -11.37 23.70
N LEU A 65 8.74 -10.69 22.89
CA LEU A 65 8.20 -9.35 23.19
C LEU A 65 7.33 -9.37 24.44
N ALA A 66 6.49 -10.39 24.62
CA ALA A 66 5.69 -10.56 25.82
C ALA A 66 6.55 -10.80 27.08
N ALA A 67 7.67 -11.50 26.96
CA ALA A 67 8.58 -11.72 28.08
C ALA A 67 9.39 -10.47 28.46
N GLU A 68 9.78 -9.63 27.50
CA GLU A 68 10.46 -8.35 27.76
C GLU A 68 9.49 -7.29 28.31
N GLU A 69 8.24 -7.27 27.86
CA GLU A 69 7.21 -6.37 28.40
C GLU A 69 6.60 -6.86 29.73
N GLN A 70 6.64 -8.16 30.04
CA GLN A 70 6.11 -8.67 31.31
C GLN A 70 6.80 -8.09 32.54
N ALA A 71 8.09 -7.74 32.46
CA ALA A 71 8.80 -7.12 33.57
C ALA A 71 8.32 -5.68 33.83
N SER A 72 7.95 -4.93 32.80
CA SER A 72 7.40 -3.57 32.94
C SER A 72 5.90 -3.56 33.20
N LEU A 73 5.14 -4.52 32.65
CA LEU A 73 3.69 -4.66 32.86
C LEU A 73 3.33 -5.16 34.26
N GLN A 74 4.14 -5.99 34.88
CA GLN A 74 3.87 -6.44 36.27
C GLN A 74 3.85 -5.28 37.26
N GLN A 75 4.69 -4.24 37.12
CA GLN A 75 4.62 -3.04 37.92
C GLN A 75 3.32 -2.24 37.75
N TYR A 76 2.75 -2.21 36.55
CA TYR A 76 1.47 -1.53 36.27
C TYR A 76 0.25 -2.38 36.68
N LEU A 77 0.33 -3.70 36.58
CA LEU A 77 -0.77 -4.62 36.91
C LEU A 77 -0.97 -4.75 38.44
N ASP A 78 0.08 -4.64 39.22
CA ASP A 78 -0.04 -4.65 40.69
C ASP A 78 -0.68 -3.36 41.23
N ALA A 79 -0.57 -2.23 40.51
CA ALA A 79 -1.26 -0.99 40.83
C ALA A 79 -2.77 -1.02 40.50
N MET A 80 -3.24 -1.92 39.64
CA MET A 80 -4.63 -2.04 39.19
C MET A 80 -5.40 -3.22 39.81
N ARG A 81 -4.86 -3.95 40.77
CA ARG A 81 -5.58 -5.04 41.49
C ARG A 81 -6.61 -4.49 42.45
N ARG A 82 -7.67 -3.88 41.95
CA ARG A 82 -8.99 -3.87 42.62
C ARG A 82 -9.86 -4.91 41.94
N PRO A 83 -10.64 -5.76 42.67
CA PRO A 83 -11.41 -6.84 42.07
C PRO A 83 -12.65 -6.26 41.36
N ALA A 84 -12.49 -5.84 40.10
CA ALA A 84 -13.59 -5.59 39.22
C ALA A 84 -13.97 -6.89 38.49
N ARG A 85 -15.24 -7.27 38.55
CA ARG A 85 -15.81 -8.37 37.77
C ARG A 85 -15.35 -8.24 36.32
N LYS A 86 -14.57 -9.22 35.84
CA LYS A 86 -14.02 -9.21 34.46
C LYS A 86 -15.15 -9.29 33.46
N PRO A 87 -15.46 -8.24 32.70
CA PRO A 87 -16.49 -8.32 31.67
C PRO A 87 -15.99 -9.18 30.51
N HIS A 88 -16.85 -10.04 29.98
CA HIS A 88 -16.54 -10.94 28.85
C HIS A 88 -16.05 -10.25 27.59
N TRP A 89 -16.21 -8.93 27.47
CA TRP A 89 -15.77 -8.13 26.33
C TRP A 89 -14.24 -8.08 26.13
N GLN A 90 -13.44 -8.34 27.18
CA GLN A 90 -11.96 -8.39 27.03
C GLN A 90 -11.52 -9.52 26.09
N ARG A 91 -12.25 -10.62 26.02
CA ARG A 91 -12.00 -11.72 25.06
C ARG A 91 -12.29 -11.28 23.63
N PHE A 92 -13.31 -10.46 23.44
CA PHE A 92 -13.64 -9.88 22.13
C PHE A 92 -12.62 -8.79 21.72
N ALA A 93 -12.07 -8.03 22.67
CA ALA A 93 -11.03 -7.04 22.39
C ALA A 93 -9.73 -7.69 21.89
N VAL A 94 -9.29 -8.78 22.50
CA VAL A 94 -8.10 -9.54 22.04
C VAL A 94 -8.36 -10.15 20.66
N ALA A 95 -9.52 -10.75 20.43
CA ALA A 95 -9.89 -11.28 19.13
C ALA A 95 -9.97 -10.17 18.06
N ALA A 96 -10.53 -9.00 18.39
CA ALA A 96 -10.56 -7.85 17.51
C ALA A 96 -9.16 -7.31 17.18
N CYS A 97 -8.27 -7.23 18.17
CA CYS A 97 -6.87 -6.84 17.94
C CYS A 97 -6.13 -7.84 17.04
N LEU A 98 -6.37 -9.14 17.21
CA LEU A 98 -5.78 -10.18 16.36
C LEU A 98 -6.33 -10.10 14.93
N VAL A 99 -7.63 -9.89 14.75
CA VAL A 99 -8.24 -9.70 13.42
C VAL A 99 -7.71 -8.45 12.76
N LEU A 100 -7.56 -7.33 13.49
CA LEU A 100 -6.98 -6.10 12.98
C LEU A 100 -5.50 -6.26 12.63
N ALA A 101 -4.72 -6.97 13.46
CA ALA A 101 -3.31 -7.26 13.19
C ALA A 101 -3.14 -8.17 11.98
N LEU A 102 -3.95 -9.23 11.86
CA LEU A 102 -3.95 -10.11 10.68
C LEU A 102 -4.45 -9.39 9.43
N GLY A 103 -5.43 -8.51 9.56
CA GLY A 103 -5.90 -7.65 8.48
C GLY A 103 -4.80 -6.71 8.00
N ALA A 104 -4.09 -6.05 8.92
CA ALA A 104 -2.97 -5.16 8.60
C ALA A 104 -1.80 -5.93 7.96
N LEU A 105 -1.49 -7.14 8.42
CA LEU A 105 -0.51 -8.03 7.79
C LEU A 105 -0.94 -8.49 6.40
N ALA A 106 -2.25 -8.65 6.17
CA ALA A 106 -2.81 -9.00 4.87
C ALA A 106 -2.94 -7.80 3.90
N GLY A 107 -2.48 -6.62 4.31
CA GLY A 107 -2.54 -5.39 3.49
C GLY A 107 -3.84 -4.59 3.69
N TRP A 108 -4.70 -4.95 4.66
CA TRP A 108 -5.88 -4.16 4.96
C TRP A 108 -5.49 -2.84 5.63
N GLN A 109 -5.77 -1.73 4.96
CA GLN A 109 -5.51 -0.37 5.45
C GLN A 109 -6.86 0.33 5.67
N PRO A 110 -7.37 0.36 6.91
CA PRO A 110 -8.69 0.92 7.21
C PRO A 110 -8.82 2.41 6.86
N GLN A 111 -7.71 3.14 6.81
CA GLN A 111 -7.67 4.52 6.34
C GLN A 111 -8.03 4.66 4.86
N HIS A 112 -7.66 3.69 4.01
CA HIS A 112 -8.01 3.70 2.59
C HIS A 112 -9.53 3.59 2.39
N TRP A 113 -10.21 2.80 3.20
CA TRP A 113 -11.68 2.68 3.13
C TRP A 113 -12.40 4.01 3.38
N LEU A 114 -11.92 4.83 4.33
CA LEU A 114 -12.48 6.16 4.58
C LEU A 114 -12.20 7.13 3.42
N GLN A 115 -11.03 7.02 2.78
CA GLN A 115 -10.70 7.81 1.58
C GLN A 115 -11.56 7.37 0.39
N ASP A 116 -11.73 6.06 0.20
CA ASP A 116 -12.55 5.49 -0.88
C ASP A 116 -14.03 5.90 -0.76
N LEU A 117 -14.56 6.04 0.47
CA LEU A 117 -15.93 6.54 0.70
C LEU A 117 -16.11 8.01 0.32
N ARG A 118 -15.04 8.79 0.25
CA ARG A 118 -15.06 10.22 -0.12
C ARG A 118 -14.64 10.43 -1.57
N ALA A 119 -14.09 9.42 -2.21
CA ALA A 119 -13.57 9.52 -3.56
C ALA A 119 -14.67 9.32 -4.59
N ASP A 120 -14.70 10.16 -5.63
CA ASP A 120 -15.53 9.94 -6.82
C ASP A 120 -14.90 8.91 -7.74
N TYR A 121 -13.56 8.86 -7.78
CA TYR A 121 -12.83 7.90 -8.59
C TYR A 121 -11.70 7.27 -7.79
N THR A 122 -11.60 5.94 -7.91
CA THR A 122 -10.51 5.16 -7.32
C THR A 122 -9.88 4.25 -8.39
N SER A 123 -8.61 3.93 -8.22
CA SER A 123 -7.93 2.83 -8.90
C SER A 123 -7.51 1.79 -7.86
N ALA A 124 -7.65 0.52 -8.21
CA ALA A 124 -7.07 -0.58 -7.44
C ALA A 124 -5.59 -0.78 -7.84
N GLU A 125 -5.18 -2.01 -8.10
CA GLU A 125 -3.79 -2.35 -8.47
C GLU A 125 -3.44 -2.04 -9.93
N GLN A 126 -4.26 -1.27 -10.64
CA GLN A 126 -4.09 -1.00 -12.07
C GLN A 126 -4.23 0.48 -12.38
N VAL A 127 -3.51 0.91 -13.41
CA VAL A 127 -3.68 2.25 -13.99
C VAL A 127 -5.09 2.39 -14.57
N ARG A 128 -5.77 3.48 -14.25
CA ARG A 128 -7.14 3.77 -14.70
C ARG A 128 -7.22 5.15 -15.37
N GLN A 129 -7.86 5.21 -16.53
CA GLN A 129 -8.16 6.49 -17.18
C GLN A 129 -9.58 6.97 -16.85
N VAL A 130 -9.71 8.26 -16.63
CA VAL A 130 -10.95 8.96 -16.29
C VAL A 130 -11.03 10.24 -17.12
N THR A 131 -12.20 10.51 -17.69
CA THR A 131 -12.49 11.79 -18.34
C THR A 131 -13.44 12.59 -17.45
N LEU A 132 -13.05 13.81 -17.11
CA LEU A 132 -13.84 14.72 -16.28
C LEU A 132 -14.88 15.47 -17.11
N ALA A 133 -15.82 16.12 -16.42
CA ALA A 133 -16.93 16.85 -17.07
C ALA A 133 -16.47 18.05 -17.93
N ASP A 134 -15.29 18.61 -17.66
CA ASP A 134 -14.67 19.71 -18.45
C ASP A 134 -13.88 19.21 -19.66
N GLY A 135 -13.87 17.88 -19.92
CA GLY A 135 -13.10 17.24 -20.97
C GLY A 135 -11.63 16.98 -20.61
N SER A 136 -11.18 17.35 -19.42
CA SER A 136 -9.83 16.98 -18.95
C SER A 136 -9.70 15.47 -18.77
N GLN A 137 -8.54 14.92 -19.12
CA GLN A 137 -8.25 13.50 -18.98
C GLN A 137 -7.30 13.26 -17.82
N LEU A 138 -7.63 12.31 -16.98
CA LEU A 138 -6.82 11.88 -15.86
C LEU A 138 -6.39 10.44 -16.07
N THR A 139 -5.11 10.16 -15.80
CA THR A 139 -4.61 8.79 -15.65
C THR A 139 -4.26 8.60 -14.17
N LEU A 140 -5.02 7.76 -13.49
CA LEU A 140 -4.78 7.40 -12.09
C LEU A 140 -3.78 6.24 -12.03
N ASP A 141 -2.75 6.39 -11.23
CA ASP A 141 -1.80 5.31 -10.91
C ASP A 141 -2.48 4.23 -10.05
N ALA A 142 -1.85 3.09 -9.85
CA ALA A 142 -2.32 2.08 -8.90
C ALA A 142 -2.47 2.68 -7.49
N ASP A 143 -3.46 2.20 -6.75
CA ASP A 143 -3.79 2.62 -5.38
C ASP A 143 -4.02 4.14 -5.25
N THR A 144 -4.81 4.71 -6.17
CA THR A 144 -5.12 6.14 -6.20
C THR A 144 -6.60 6.39 -5.88
N ALA A 145 -6.88 7.45 -5.13
CA ALA A 145 -8.21 7.95 -4.83
C ALA A 145 -8.26 9.47 -5.03
N ILE A 146 -9.27 9.93 -5.77
CA ILE A 146 -9.51 11.37 -6.02
C ILE A 146 -10.97 11.73 -5.76
N ASP A 147 -11.17 12.95 -5.29
CA ASP A 147 -12.48 13.60 -5.16
C ASP A 147 -12.52 14.78 -6.14
N VAL A 148 -13.64 14.98 -6.83
CA VAL A 148 -13.80 15.99 -7.90
C VAL A 148 -14.93 16.95 -7.54
N ASP A 149 -14.61 18.22 -7.38
CA ASP A 149 -15.57 19.28 -7.09
C ASP A 149 -15.53 20.36 -8.18
N PHE A 150 -16.50 20.30 -9.10
CA PHE A 150 -16.69 21.27 -10.17
C PHE A 150 -17.87 22.20 -9.89
N ASN A 151 -18.19 22.39 -8.63
CA ASN A 151 -19.23 23.30 -8.20
C ASN A 151 -18.71 24.75 -8.10
N HIS A 152 -19.63 25.70 -8.06
CA HIS A 152 -19.34 27.11 -7.83
C HIS A 152 -18.39 27.77 -8.84
N GLY A 153 -18.25 27.20 -10.07
CA GLY A 153 -17.40 27.74 -11.13
C GLY A 153 -15.90 27.47 -10.96
N GLU A 154 -15.51 26.64 -10.02
CA GLU A 154 -14.15 26.14 -9.88
C GLU A 154 -14.02 24.74 -10.44
N ARG A 155 -12.84 24.43 -11.00
CA ARG A 155 -12.46 23.07 -11.43
C ARG A 155 -11.45 22.52 -10.43
N ARG A 156 -11.94 21.85 -9.38
CA ARG A 156 -11.12 21.38 -8.26
C ARG A 156 -11.09 19.87 -8.21
N VAL A 157 -9.91 19.30 -8.04
CA VAL A 157 -9.69 17.88 -7.75
C VAL A 157 -8.87 17.78 -6.47
N ARG A 158 -9.23 16.89 -5.57
CA ARG A 158 -8.44 16.54 -4.39
C ARG A 158 -7.83 15.17 -4.59
N LEU A 159 -6.51 15.08 -4.53
CA LEU A 159 -5.79 13.82 -4.47
C LEU A 159 -5.81 13.35 -3.01
N LEU A 160 -6.57 12.30 -2.73
CA LEU A 160 -6.73 11.74 -1.39
C LEU A 160 -5.64 10.69 -1.09
N ARG A 161 -5.11 10.05 -2.14
CA ARG A 161 -4.08 9.01 -2.08
C ARG A 161 -3.51 8.74 -3.47
N GLY A 162 -2.24 8.33 -3.53
CA GLY A 162 -1.61 7.79 -4.72
C GLY A 162 -1.04 8.84 -5.64
N ALA A 163 -1.24 8.69 -6.95
CA ALA A 163 -0.76 9.62 -7.96
C ALA A 163 -1.71 9.72 -9.15
N ALA A 164 -1.83 10.90 -9.69
CA ALA A 164 -2.61 11.15 -10.90
C ALA A 164 -1.83 12.02 -11.88
N PHE A 165 -1.87 11.63 -13.15
CA PHE A 165 -1.43 12.45 -14.25
C PHE A 165 -2.63 13.16 -14.87
N PHE A 166 -2.50 14.45 -15.04
CA PHE A 166 -3.54 15.36 -15.52
C PHE A 166 -3.21 15.86 -16.91
N GLU A 167 -4.13 15.71 -17.84
CA GLU A 167 -4.14 16.37 -19.15
C GLU A 167 -5.29 17.37 -19.14
N VAL A 168 -5.00 18.59 -18.68
CA VAL A 168 -6.04 19.58 -18.41
C VAL A 168 -6.42 20.33 -19.68
N THR A 169 -7.72 20.32 -19.99
CA THR A 169 -8.27 21.09 -21.10
C THR A 169 -8.20 22.57 -20.82
N HIS A 170 -7.65 23.36 -21.78
CA HIS A 170 -7.56 24.80 -21.67
C HIS A 170 -8.93 25.44 -21.91
N THR A 171 -9.58 25.89 -20.84
CA THR A 171 -10.91 26.55 -20.91
C THR A 171 -10.86 28.04 -20.54
N GLY A 172 -9.67 28.55 -20.15
CA GLY A 172 -9.50 29.90 -19.58
C GLY A 172 -9.76 30.00 -18.07
N ALA A 173 -10.53 29.07 -17.49
CA ALA A 173 -10.73 28.98 -16.05
C ALA A 173 -9.61 28.18 -15.38
N PRO A 174 -9.19 28.52 -14.14
CA PRO A 174 -8.20 27.74 -13.41
C PRO A 174 -8.68 26.33 -13.12
N PHE A 175 -7.74 25.36 -13.16
CA PHE A 175 -7.90 24.01 -12.65
C PHE A 175 -7.01 23.87 -11.42
N LEU A 176 -7.56 23.38 -10.33
CA LEU A 176 -6.91 23.29 -9.03
C LEU A 176 -6.78 21.80 -8.63
N VAL A 177 -5.61 21.41 -8.19
CA VAL A 177 -5.38 20.09 -7.57
C VAL A 177 -4.88 20.31 -6.16
N ASP A 178 -5.65 19.86 -5.19
CA ASP A 178 -5.24 19.86 -3.79
C ASP A 178 -4.63 18.48 -3.46
N ALA A 179 -3.45 18.47 -2.85
CA ALA A 179 -2.79 17.27 -2.36
C ALA A 179 -2.11 17.58 -1.02
N ASN A 180 -2.48 16.86 0.03
CA ASN A 180 -2.14 17.19 1.41
C ASN A 180 -2.44 18.68 1.70
N ASP A 181 -1.49 19.43 2.25
CA ASP A 181 -1.67 20.86 2.57
C ASP A 181 -1.43 21.80 1.38
N GLY A 182 -0.96 21.26 0.26
CA GLY A 182 -0.57 22.05 -0.92
C GLY A 182 -1.62 22.10 -2.00
N GLN A 183 -1.48 23.11 -2.86
CA GLN A 183 -2.35 23.35 -4.01
C GLN A 183 -1.54 23.55 -5.28
N VAL A 184 -1.96 22.89 -6.34
CA VAL A 184 -1.41 23.01 -7.70
C VAL A 184 -2.43 23.71 -8.58
N ARG A 185 -2.04 24.81 -9.22
CA ARG A 185 -2.91 25.63 -10.09
C ARG A 185 -2.40 25.65 -11.51
N VAL A 186 -3.28 25.36 -12.45
CA VAL A 186 -2.97 25.35 -13.89
C VAL A 186 -4.10 25.95 -14.73
N LEU A 187 -3.84 26.18 -16.03
CA LEU A 187 -4.85 26.62 -17.01
C LEU A 187 -5.09 25.58 -18.12
N GLY A 188 -4.02 24.86 -18.51
CA GLY A 188 -4.05 23.86 -19.58
C GLY A 188 -2.66 23.26 -19.73
N THR A 189 -2.37 22.20 -19.00
CA THR A 189 -1.02 21.64 -18.81
C THR A 189 -1.10 20.13 -18.69
N GLN A 190 0.03 19.47 -18.92
CA GLN A 190 0.22 18.05 -18.65
C GLN A 190 1.22 17.91 -17.48
N PHE A 191 0.76 17.33 -16.37
CA PHE A 191 1.56 17.21 -15.15
C PHE A 191 1.07 16.05 -14.30
N GLU A 192 1.92 15.56 -13.41
CA GLU A 192 1.58 14.60 -12.37
C GLU A 192 1.57 15.29 -11.01
N VAL A 193 0.65 14.86 -10.16
CA VAL A 193 0.73 15.06 -8.71
C VAL A 193 0.76 13.68 -8.05
N ARG A 194 1.77 13.45 -7.21
CA ARG A 194 1.98 12.22 -6.47
C ARG A 194 2.06 12.51 -4.99
N GLU A 195 1.21 11.88 -4.21
CA GLU A 195 1.31 11.93 -2.76
C GLU A 195 2.57 11.20 -2.28
N GLN A 196 3.28 11.78 -1.31
CA GLN A 196 4.53 11.28 -0.79
C GLN A 196 4.64 11.59 0.71
N GLY A 197 4.29 10.61 1.54
CA GLY A 197 4.26 10.79 2.99
C GLY A 197 3.28 11.91 3.40
N GLU A 198 3.78 12.93 4.12
CA GLU A 198 2.99 14.09 4.55
C GLU A 198 2.97 15.23 3.53
N GLY A 199 3.43 14.98 2.31
CA GLY A 199 3.52 15.98 1.25
C GLY A 199 3.14 15.43 -0.10
N ALA A 200 3.53 16.16 -1.16
CA ALA A 200 3.35 15.70 -2.51
C ALA A 200 4.51 16.14 -3.42
N GLN A 201 4.63 15.47 -4.54
CA GLN A 201 5.57 15.76 -5.60
C GLN A 201 4.79 16.11 -6.86
N VAL A 202 5.20 17.18 -7.51
CA VAL A 202 4.61 17.66 -8.77
C VAL A 202 5.65 17.58 -9.87
N THR A 203 5.34 16.87 -10.95
CA THR A 203 6.21 16.72 -12.13
C THR A 203 5.50 17.29 -13.36
N VAL A 204 6.12 18.22 -14.06
CA VAL A 204 5.52 18.87 -15.23
C VAL A 204 6.07 18.26 -16.52
N ARG A 205 5.16 17.77 -17.37
CA ARG A 205 5.49 17.28 -18.71
C ARG A 205 5.44 18.40 -19.75
N SER A 206 4.38 19.21 -19.71
CA SER A 206 4.23 20.34 -20.64
C SER A 206 3.39 21.46 -20.02
N GLY A 207 3.67 22.69 -20.42
CA GLY A 207 2.99 23.88 -19.94
C GLY A 207 3.62 24.48 -18.71
N ARG A 208 2.79 25.13 -17.88
CA ARG A 208 3.23 25.87 -16.67
C ARG A 208 2.30 25.55 -15.51
N VAL A 209 2.89 25.31 -14.35
CA VAL A 209 2.21 24.90 -13.12
C VAL A 209 2.63 25.82 -11.98
N ALA A 210 1.69 26.36 -11.22
CA ALA A 210 1.96 27.07 -9.98
C ALA A 210 1.65 26.15 -8.79
N VAL A 211 2.65 25.88 -7.96
CA VAL A 211 2.55 25.04 -6.76
C VAL A 211 2.65 25.91 -5.52
N THR A 212 1.63 25.89 -4.68
CA THR A 212 1.58 26.51 -3.36
C THR A 212 1.70 25.42 -2.31
N PRO A 213 2.81 25.30 -1.56
CA PRO A 213 3.10 24.18 -0.66
C PRO A 213 2.16 24.06 0.54
N ALA A 214 1.64 25.22 1.00
CA ALA A 214 0.59 25.33 2.01
C ALA A 214 -0.10 26.69 1.90
N GLN A 215 -1.26 26.79 2.52
CA GLN A 215 -2.01 28.05 2.54
C GLN A 215 -1.16 29.20 3.12
N GLY A 216 -1.10 30.34 2.40
CA GLY A 216 -0.33 31.50 2.80
C GLY A 216 1.15 31.50 2.40
N GLN A 217 1.64 30.38 1.83
CA GLN A 217 3.01 30.32 1.30
C GLN A 217 3.07 30.85 -0.15
N PRO A 218 4.23 31.39 -0.59
CA PRO A 218 4.40 31.85 -1.95
C PRO A 218 4.35 30.67 -2.93
N ALA A 219 3.67 30.88 -4.05
CA ALA A 219 3.64 29.91 -5.13
C ALA A 219 5.01 29.77 -5.80
N ARG A 220 5.35 28.56 -6.22
CA ARG A 220 6.51 28.22 -7.03
C ARG A 220 6.03 27.84 -8.43
N GLU A 221 6.59 28.47 -9.44
CA GLU A 221 6.30 28.11 -10.82
C GLU A 221 7.23 27.00 -11.31
N LEU A 222 6.63 26.00 -11.98
CA LEU A 222 7.33 24.95 -12.70
C LEU A 222 6.98 25.01 -14.18
N THR A 223 7.96 24.64 -15.00
CA THR A 223 7.81 24.47 -16.44
C THR A 223 8.10 23.02 -16.84
N ALA A 224 7.99 22.72 -18.13
CA ALA A 224 8.25 21.37 -18.64
C ALA A 224 9.60 20.82 -18.17
N ASN A 225 9.64 19.53 -17.84
CA ASN A 225 10.80 18.80 -17.31
C ASN A 225 11.31 19.33 -15.97
N GLN A 226 10.42 19.93 -15.18
CA GLN A 226 10.72 20.31 -13.81
C GLN A 226 9.85 19.53 -12.83
N GLN A 227 10.41 19.32 -11.64
CA GLN A 227 9.77 18.66 -10.53
C GLN A 227 9.98 19.47 -9.25
N LEU A 228 9.00 19.41 -8.36
CA LEU A 228 9.06 19.98 -7.02
C LEU A 228 8.39 19.03 -6.05
N ALA A 229 9.07 18.70 -4.96
CA ALA A 229 8.46 18.06 -3.81
C ALA A 229 8.20 19.10 -2.71
N TYR A 230 7.10 18.92 -1.98
CA TYR A 230 6.79 19.70 -0.79
C TYR A 230 6.25 18.81 0.33
N ALA A 231 6.50 19.19 1.57
CA ALA A 231 5.97 18.51 2.75
C ALA A 231 5.82 19.52 3.91
N THR A 232 4.77 19.34 4.72
CA THR A 232 4.55 20.16 5.95
C THR A 232 4.73 21.66 5.74
N GLY A 233 4.15 22.20 4.66
CA GLY A 233 4.22 23.63 4.34
C GLY A 233 5.54 24.13 3.79
N THR A 234 6.51 23.26 3.53
CA THR A 234 7.82 23.63 3.01
C THR A 234 8.03 23.08 1.60
N ALA A 235 8.41 23.92 0.65
CA ALA A 235 8.81 23.50 -0.69
C ALA A 235 10.29 23.16 -0.74
N GLY A 236 10.62 22.05 -1.39
CA GLY A 236 11.98 21.71 -1.79
C GLY A 236 12.51 22.62 -2.91
N ALA A 237 13.65 22.25 -3.46
CA ALA A 237 14.17 22.88 -4.67
C ALA A 237 13.37 22.45 -5.91
N VAL A 238 13.31 23.33 -6.92
CA VAL A 238 12.86 22.94 -8.26
C VAL A 238 14.01 22.20 -8.93
N GLU A 239 13.76 20.95 -9.33
CA GLU A 239 14.75 20.07 -9.94
C GLU A 239 14.41 19.84 -11.41
N ALA A 240 15.44 19.79 -12.26
CA ALA A 240 15.29 19.34 -13.64
C ALA A 240 15.24 17.81 -13.68
N VAL A 241 14.25 17.26 -14.37
CA VAL A 241 14.03 15.82 -14.46
C VAL A 241 13.70 15.40 -15.89
N ASP A 242 13.93 14.15 -16.23
CA ASP A 242 13.34 13.52 -17.39
C ASP A 242 11.89 13.14 -17.08
N SER A 243 10.96 14.00 -17.44
CA SER A 243 9.53 13.81 -17.15
C SER A 243 8.97 12.55 -17.86
N ASP A 244 9.43 12.21 -19.07
CA ASP A 244 8.94 11.03 -19.78
C ASP A 244 9.35 9.74 -19.06
N SER A 245 10.58 9.70 -18.54
CA SER A 245 11.05 8.57 -17.71
C SER A 245 10.28 8.45 -16.38
N ARG A 246 10.02 9.60 -15.70
CA ARG A 246 9.25 9.63 -14.45
C ARG A 246 7.79 9.21 -14.64
N LEU A 247 7.21 9.55 -15.77
CA LEU A 247 5.81 9.30 -16.10
C LEU A 247 5.57 8.00 -16.89
N ALA A 248 6.60 7.13 -17.01
CA ALA A 248 6.54 5.89 -17.77
C ALA A 248 5.53 4.87 -17.20
N TRP A 249 5.15 5.00 -15.92
CA TRP A 249 4.12 4.18 -15.29
C TRP A 249 2.78 4.22 -16.03
N ARG A 250 2.44 5.33 -16.68
CA ARG A 250 1.25 5.47 -17.54
C ARG A 250 1.26 4.50 -18.73
N GLN A 251 2.45 4.04 -19.12
CA GLN A 251 2.69 3.09 -20.19
C GLN A 251 3.01 1.69 -19.66
N GLY A 252 2.85 1.50 -18.34
CA GLY A 252 3.07 0.22 -17.68
C GLY A 252 4.51 -0.07 -17.28
N TRP A 253 5.37 0.97 -17.15
CA TRP A 253 6.77 0.82 -16.79
C TRP A 253 7.17 1.70 -15.61
N LEU A 254 7.98 1.19 -14.70
CA LEU A 254 8.66 1.96 -13.67
C LEU A 254 10.14 2.06 -14.00
N ASN A 255 10.64 3.27 -14.16
CA ASN A 255 12.03 3.56 -14.49
C ASN A 255 12.76 4.11 -13.28
N TYR A 256 13.87 3.45 -12.90
CA TYR A 256 14.70 3.84 -11.78
C TYR A 256 16.14 4.08 -12.19
N TYR A 257 16.74 5.10 -11.57
CA TYR A 257 18.16 5.37 -11.66
C TYR A 257 18.72 5.65 -10.27
N GLN A 258 19.56 4.74 -9.76
CA GLN A 258 20.19 4.84 -8.44
C GLN A 258 19.19 5.04 -7.27
N VAL A 259 18.01 4.39 -7.36
CA VAL A 259 16.95 4.49 -6.34
C VAL A 259 17.14 3.37 -5.31
N PRO A 260 16.94 3.62 -3.99
CA PRO A 260 16.96 2.56 -2.98
C PRO A 260 15.96 1.44 -3.27
N LEU A 261 16.37 0.18 -3.06
CA LEU A 261 15.50 -0.99 -3.27
C LEU A 261 14.20 -0.88 -2.45
N GLY A 262 14.25 -0.34 -1.24
CA GLY A 262 13.06 -0.13 -0.41
C GLY A 262 11.97 0.68 -1.14
N GLN A 263 12.36 1.76 -1.83
CA GLN A 263 11.46 2.56 -2.64
C GLN A 263 10.92 1.79 -3.85
N VAL A 264 11.77 1.02 -4.53
CA VAL A 264 11.35 0.18 -5.66
C VAL A 264 10.34 -0.87 -5.24
N VAL A 265 10.54 -1.48 -4.06
CA VAL A 265 9.62 -2.46 -3.47
C VAL A 265 8.28 -1.81 -3.10
N GLU A 266 8.30 -0.61 -2.55
CA GLU A 266 7.10 0.15 -2.21
C GLU A 266 6.29 0.49 -3.48
N ASP A 267 6.95 1.02 -4.52
CA ASP A 267 6.30 1.38 -5.77
C ASP A 267 5.71 0.17 -6.50
N LEU A 268 6.46 -0.94 -6.60
CA LEU A 268 5.96 -2.20 -7.17
C LEU A 268 4.81 -2.79 -6.34
N GLY A 269 4.84 -2.56 -5.02
CA GLY A 269 3.81 -3.01 -4.08
C GLY A 269 2.43 -2.45 -4.37
N ARG A 270 2.33 -1.26 -4.97
CA ARG A 270 1.04 -0.64 -5.37
C ARG A 270 0.30 -1.42 -6.45
N TYR A 271 1.04 -2.15 -7.29
CA TYR A 271 0.50 -2.98 -8.37
C TYR A 271 0.29 -4.45 -7.96
N TYR A 272 0.49 -4.76 -6.67
CA TYR A 272 0.33 -6.11 -6.16
C TYR A 272 -0.89 -6.21 -5.23
N PRO A 273 -1.82 -7.17 -5.45
CA PRO A 273 -3.04 -7.29 -4.63
C PRO A 273 -2.78 -7.87 -3.23
N GLY A 274 -1.62 -7.63 -2.68
CA GLY A 274 -1.17 -8.09 -1.37
C GLY A 274 -0.20 -7.11 -0.75
N ARG A 275 0.60 -7.60 0.18
CA ARG A 275 1.64 -6.81 0.83
C ARG A 275 3.01 -7.38 0.54
N ILE A 276 3.96 -6.51 0.22
CA ILE A 276 5.37 -6.86 0.08
C ILE A 276 6.11 -6.24 1.27
N VAL A 277 6.89 -7.07 1.97
CA VAL A 277 7.67 -6.66 3.14
C VAL A 277 9.13 -6.99 2.90
N LEU A 278 9.99 -6.00 3.01
CA LEU A 278 11.44 -6.15 2.98
C LEU A 278 11.96 -6.13 4.42
N LEU A 279 12.50 -7.25 4.89
CA LEU A 279 12.94 -7.41 6.28
C LEU A 279 14.34 -6.86 6.53
N ASP A 280 15.19 -6.84 5.52
CA ASP A 280 16.59 -6.43 5.62
C ASP A 280 16.74 -4.94 5.31
N GLY A 281 17.05 -4.15 6.34
CA GLY A 281 17.27 -2.71 6.23
C GLY A 281 18.50 -2.33 5.41
N GLU A 282 19.56 -3.15 5.39
CA GLU A 282 20.75 -2.89 4.55
C GLU A 282 20.43 -3.14 3.08
N LEU A 283 19.70 -4.20 2.80
CA LEU A 283 19.21 -4.51 1.46
C LEU A 283 18.29 -3.39 0.94
N ALA A 284 17.45 -2.81 1.79
CA ALA A 284 16.56 -1.70 1.44
C ALA A 284 17.31 -0.47 0.91
N GLN A 285 18.53 -0.22 1.38
CA GLN A 285 19.37 0.93 0.96
C GLN A 285 20.16 0.67 -0.32
N ARG A 286 20.20 -0.57 -0.81
CA ARG A 286 20.91 -0.89 -2.06
C ARG A 286 20.29 -0.16 -3.24
N LYS A 287 21.15 0.44 -4.06
CA LYS A 287 20.73 1.22 -5.22
C LYS A 287 20.37 0.32 -6.40
N VAL A 288 19.22 0.60 -6.98
CA VAL A 288 18.66 -0.09 -8.15
C VAL A 288 18.59 0.87 -9.33
N SER A 289 18.95 0.37 -10.50
CA SER A 289 18.72 1.06 -11.79
C SER A 289 18.13 0.05 -12.76
N GLY A 290 17.10 0.42 -13.50
CA GLY A 290 16.43 -0.44 -14.48
C GLY A 290 15.00 0.00 -14.77
N SER A 291 14.38 -0.66 -15.73
CA SER A 291 12.98 -0.52 -16.10
C SER A 291 12.23 -1.79 -15.75
N PHE A 292 11.10 -1.67 -15.06
CA PHE A 292 10.32 -2.80 -14.56
C PHE A 292 8.87 -2.67 -15.00
N PRO A 293 8.27 -3.74 -15.57
CA PRO A 293 6.86 -3.72 -15.96
C PRO A 293 5.98 -3.76 -14.69
N VAL A 294 4.96 -2.91 -14.65
CA VAL A 294 4.00 -2.87 -13.54
C VAL A 294 3.04 -4.06 -13.54
N ALA A 295 2.82 -4.68 -14.71
CA ALA A 295 1.90 -5.82 -14.84
C ALA A 295 2.39 -7.08 -14.11
N GLU A 296 3.68 -7.20 -13.84
CA GLU A 296 4.31 -8.39 -13.27
C GLU A 296 5.26 -8.03 -12.11
N PRO A 297 4.75 -7.39 -11.04
CA PRO A 297 5.58 -6.85 -9.96
C PRO A 297 6.41 -7.94 -9.25
N LEU A 298 5.88 -9.15 -9.11
CA LEU A 298 6.60 -10.26 -8.48
C LEU A 298 7.74 -10.80 -9.36
N GLN A 299 7.60 -10.81 -10.68
CA GLN A 299 8.68 -11.20 -11.59
C GLN A 299 9.81 -10.16 -11.61
N ALA A 300 9.45 -8.86 -11.52
CA ALA A 300 10.42 -7.79 -11.36
C ALA A 300 11.25 -8.00 -10.08
N LEU A 301 10.60 -8.33 -8.95
CA LEU A 301 11.28 -8.65 -7.70
C LEU A 301 12.13 -9.92 -7.78
N ASP A 302 11.69 -10.96 -8.46
CA ASP A 302 12.49 -12.18 -8.69
C ASP A 302 13.77 -11.88 -9.50
N SER A 303 13.65 -11.00 -10.48
CA SER A 303 14.80 -10.54 -11.29
C SER A 303 15.80 -9.74 -10.45
N LEU A 304 15.30 -8.82 -9.62
CA LEU A 304 16.12 -8.08 -8.66
C LEU A 304 16.76 -8.99 -7.62
N GLY A 305 16.04 -10.00 -7.13
CA GLY A 305 16.55 -10.97 -6.17
C GLY A 305 17.74 -11.76 -6.69
N LYS A 306 17.73 -12.14 -7.98
CA LYS A 306 18.87 -12.81 -8.62
C LYS A 306 20.14 -11.94 -8.69
N VAL A 307 19.98 -10.64 -8.86
CA VAL A 307 21.09 -9.68 -8.97
C VAL A 307 21.59 -9.25 -7.59
N LEU A 308 20.68 -9.00 -6.66
CA LEU A 308 21.01 -8.45 -5.34
C LEU A 308 21.18 -9.51 -4.25
N GLY A 309 20.92 -10.78 -4.56
CA GLY A 309 21.17 -11.91 -3.65
C GLY A 309 20.10 -12.09 -2.58
N PHE A 310 18.85 -11.69 -2.83
CA PHE A 310 17.74 -11.94 -1.92
C PHE A 310 16.74 -12.96 -2.51
N SER A 311 15.99 -13.61 -1.64
CA SER A 311 14.92 -14.53 -2.01
C SER A 311 13.54 -13.98 -1.63
N ARG A 312 12.53 -14.37 -2.39
CA ARG A 312 11.14 -14.02 -2.16
C ARG A 312 10.36 -15.25 -1.67
N GLN A 313 9.59 -15.07 -0.63
CA GLN A 313 8.65 -16.06 -0.15
C GLN A 313 7.24 -15.45 -0.05
N THR A 314 6.26 -16.03 -0.76
CA THR A 314 4.88 -15.57 -0.69
C THR A 314 4.10 -16.49 0.23
N LEU A 315 3.44 -15.92 1.23
CA LEU A 315 2.64 -16.58 2.23
C LEU A 315 1.16 -16.28 1.96
N LEU A 316 0.32 -17.32 1.98
CA LEU A 316 -1.14 -17.23 1.79
C LEU A 316 -1.56 -16.50 0.51
N GLY A 317 -0.68 -16.43 -0.50
CA GLY A 317 -0.92 -15.77 -1.79
C GLY A 317 -1.00 -14.24 -1.73
N ARG A 318 -0.85 -13.61 -0.55
CA ARG A 318 -1.01 -12.16 -0.37
C ARG A 318 0.12 -11.47 0.36
N LEU A 319 0.82 -12.13 1.27
CA LEU A 319 1.97 -11.57 1.96
C LEU A 319 3.26 -12.09 1.31
N THR A 320 4.02 -11.19 0.72
CA THR A 320 5.32 -11.51 0.12
C THR A 320 6.42 -10.92 0.99
N VAL A 321 7.34 -11.78 1.41
CA VAL A 321 8.49 -11.42 2.24
C VAL A 321 9.75 -11.55 1.40
N LEU A 322 10.59 -10.51 1.44
CA LEU A 322 11.92 -10.44 0.81
C LEU A 322 12.99 -10.57 1.91
N ARG A 323 13.92 -11.51 1.73
CA ARG A 323 14.99 -11.81 2.71
C ARG A 323 16.27 -12.30 2.02
#